data_ec9146c268d30ab99bf64b336fc5335c
#
_entry.id   ec9146c268d30ab99bf64b336fc5335c
#
_cell.length_a   1.000
_cell.length_b   1.000
_cell.length_c   1.000
_cell.angle_alpha   90.00
_cell.angle_beta   90.00
_cell.angle_gamma   90.00
#
_symmetry.space_group_name_H-M   'P 1'
#
loop_
_entity.id
_entity.type
_entity.pdbx_description
1 polymer ?
#
loop_
_entity_poly.entity_id
_entity_poly.type
_entity_poly.pdbx_seq_one_letter_code
_entity_poly.pdbx_strand_id
1 'polypeptide(L)'
;MIKHLQELLSIESVANHGENGTPYGVGPAKALEYMLTLCEQLGFRTKNAGGRYGYAEIGEGKEIIGVLGHLDVVPAGSGWDYPPFAGTVDNGCLYGRGTLDDKGPMLISVYAARDLAQEYAEKGKAMNKRIRLIFGQTEENGDWYDMDAYVAEEEKISYGFTPDGDFPAIYCEKGILVMDWVLPQNGSGLRSGEGGVAPNVVPDSCSVVTEDGTAYEATGTTGHGSAPWNGVNAITAMMKLLAEKNIPVAKAYMALMGEDVYGEELGIACASAASGRLSVNAGMLRVENDTVRFTVDIRYPEDQNVDALVETIRRAVAVYGFEIPPVHPMRPVYLDKKGAVMQQLLKAYRDETGDLSEPLAIGGGTYARAMDHIIAFGPNFPGEENREHQGNEYITLNNMERLRRIYREALRNLLEMA
;
A
#
# COMPACT_ATOMS: atom_id res chain seq x y z
N MET A 1 5.25 -11.79 -23.06
CA MET A 1 4.77 -11.18 -21.82
C MET A 1 4.30 -12.24 -20.81
N ILE A 2 3.27 -13.07 -21.11
CA ILE A 2 2.74 -14.07 -20.16
C ILE A 2 3.84 -14.96 -19.56
N LYS A 3 4.69 -15.57 -20.38
CA LYS A 3 5.79 -16.42 -19.91
C LYS A 3 6.74 -15.69 -18.95
N HIS A 4 7.11 -14.45 -19.24
CA HIS A 4 7.97 -13.66 -18.35
C HIS A 4 7.27 -13.31 -17.03
N LEU A 5 5.95 -13.09 -17.06
CA LEU A 5 5.19 -12.90 -15.82
C LEU A 5 5.18 -14.19 -14.99
N GLN A 6 4.95 -15.36 -15.61
CA GLN A 6 5.02 -16.66 -14.92
C GLN A 6 6.40 -16.90 -14.28
N GLU A 7 7.48 -16.57 -14.99
CA GLU A 7 8.85 -16.67 -14.45
C GLU A 7 9.07 -15.72 -13.29
N LEU A 8 8.57 -14.46 -13.36
CA LEU A 8 8.67 -13.49 -12.27
C LEU A 8 7.82 -13.90 -11.06
N LEU A 9 6.60 -14.41 -11.28
CA LEU A 9 5.72 -14.90 -10.22
C LEU A 9 6.30 -16.14 -9.50
N SER A 10 7.13 -16.95 -10.19
CA SER A 10 7.78 -18.10 -9.57
C SER A 10 8.81 -17.75 -8.50
N ILE A 11 9.17 -16.47 -8.40
CA ILE A 11 10.09 -15.97 -7.39
C ILE A 11 9.25 -15.49 -6.20
N GLU A 12 9.27 -16.21 -5.09
CA GLU A 12 8.68 -15.76 -3.83
C GLU A 12 9.51 -14.60 -3.27
N SER A 13 8.99 -13.39 -3.40
CA SER A 13 9.68 -12.14 -3.06
C SER A 13 9.06 -11.43 -1.86
N VAL A 14 8.70 -12.18 -0.84
CA VAL A 14 8.27 -11.59 0.45
C VAL A 14 9.45 -10.87 1.08
N ALA A 15 9.30 -9.56 1.31
CA ALA A 15 10.35 -8.74 1.91
C ALA A 15 10.56 -9.10 3.39
N ASN A 16 11.83 -9.17 3.80
CA ASN A 16 12.23 -9.44 5.18
C ASN A 16 13.57 -8.75 5.48
N HIS A 17 14.04 -8.86 6.71
CA HIS A 17 15.38 -8.41 7.05
C HIS A 17 16.42 -9.28 6.35
N GLY A 18 17.15 -8.68 5.42
CA GLY A 18 18.15 -9.37 4.62
C GLY A 18 19.56 -9.29 5.18
N GLU A 19 20.47 -9.96 4.49
CA GLU A 19 21.92 -9.94 4.77
C GLU A 19 22.67 -9.12 3.70
N ASN A 20 23.99 -9.03 3.80
CA ASN A 20 24.84 -8.30 2.88
C ASN A 20 24.58 -8.67 1.41
N GLY A 21 24.21 -7.68 0.60
CA GLY A 21 23.90 -7.81 -0.83
C GLY A 21 22.44 -8.17 -1.14
N THR A 22 21.65 -8.51 -0.13
CA THR A 22 20.20 -8.76 -0.26
C THR A 22 19.46 -8.07 0.88
N PRO A 23 19.42 -6.73 0.90
CA PRO A 23 18.96 -5.96 2.06
C PRO A 23 17.52 -6.30 2.50
N TYR A 24 16.69 -6.76 1.60
CA TYR A 24 15.29 -7.10 1.87
C TYR A 24 15.00 -8.60 1.67
N GLY A 25 16.06 -9.43 1.64
CA GLY A 25 15.97 -10.86 1.47
C GLY A 25 16.33 -11.36 0.07
N VAL A 26 16.52 -12.65 -0.04
CA VAL A 26 16.96 -13.33 -1.29
C VAL A 26 15.85 -13.28 -2.36
N GLY A 27 14.58 -13.38 -1.96
CA GLY A 27 13.44 -13.35 -2.87
C GLY A 27 13.32 -12.02 -3.62
N PRO A 28 13.20 -10.88 -2.93
CA PRO A 28 13.18 -9.56 -3.56
C PRO A 28 14.41 -9.30 -4.45
N ALA A 29 15.61 -9.66 -3.97
CA ALA A 29 16.84 -9.49 -4.75
C ALA A 29 16.81 -10.29 -6.08
N LYS A 30 16.29 -11.51 -6.09
CA LYS A 30 16.11 -12.33 -7.31
C LYS A 30 15.05 -11.73 -8.23
N ALA A 31 13.94 -11.23 -7.70
CA ALA A 31 12.90 -10.60 -8.50
C ALA A 31 13.43 -9.35 -9.20
N LEU A 32 14.22 -8.52 -8.49
CA LEU A 32 14.88 -7.36 -9.06
C LEU A 32 15.90 -7.74 -10.14
N GLU A 33 16.76 -8.72 -9.89
CA GLU A 33 17.74 -9.20 -10.87
C GLU A 33 17.07 -9.73 -12.13
N TYR A 34 16.00 -10.53 -11.96
CA TYR A 34 15.21 -11.03 -13.09
C TYR A 34 14.62 -9.88 -13.92
N MET A 35 13.97 -8.92 -13.27
CA MET A 35 13.32 -7.78 -13.94
C MET A 35 14.34 -6.92 -14.69
N LEU A 36 15.47 -6.59 -14.08
CA LEU A 36 16.53 -5.79 -14.72
C LEU A 36 17.15 -6.53 -15.91
N THR A 37 17.44 -7.82 -15.76
CA THR A 37 17.97 -8.67 -16.86
C THR A 37 16.98 -8.70 -18.04
N LEU A 38 15.68 -8.88 -17.76
CA LEU A 38 14.66 -8.84 -18.80
C LEU A 38 14.61 -7.46 -19.49
N CYS A 39 14.68 -6.38 -18.72
CA CYS A 39 14.69 -5.04 -19.29
C CYS A 39 15.89 -4.79 -20.20
N GLU A 40 17.09 -5.26 -19.84
CA GLU A 40 18.27 -5.21 -20.72
C GLU A 40 18.04 -5.95 -22.04
N GLN A 41 17.47 -7.17 -21.99
CA GLN A 41 17.13 -7.95 -23.20
C GLN A 41 16.08 -7.23 -24.07
N LEU A 42 15.23 -6.39 -23.47
CA LEU A 42 14.22 -5.59 -24.15
C LEU A 42 14.75 -4.22 -24.64
N GLY A 43 16.05 -3.93 -24.40
CA GLY A 43 16.73 -2.73 -24.93
C GLY A 43 16.74 -1.52 -24.00
N PHE A 44 16.42 -1.69 -22.72
CA PHE A 44 16.53 -0.62 -21.72
C PHE A 44 17.95 -0.54 -21.17
N ARG A 45 18.32 0.65 -20.72
CA ARG A 45 19.47 0.85 -19.83
C ARG A 45 19.02 0.56 -18.40
N THR A 46 19.77 -0.22 -17.64
CA THR A 46 19.38 -0.63 -16.30
C THR A 46 20.38 -0.17 -15.24
N LYS A 47 19.90 -0.04 -14.01
CA LYS A 47 20.71 0.15 -12.81
C LYS A 47 20.19 -0.71 -11.68
N ASN A 48 21.11 -1.40 -11.00
CA ASN A 48 20.87 -2.04 -9.71
C ASN A 48 21.64 -1.25 -8.64
N ALA A 49 20.94 -0.67 -7.68
CA ALA A 49 21.54 0.12 -6.59
C ALA A 49 21.91 -0.76 -5.38
N GLY A 50 22.71 -1.79 -5.64
CA GLY A 50 23.17 -2.69 -4.58
C GLY A 50 22.06 -3.51 -3.93
N GLY A 51 21.03 -3.87 -4.68
CA GLY A 51 19.88 -4.64 -4.22
C GLY A 51 18.86 -3.83 -3.42
N ARG A 52 19.06 -2.52 -3.22
CA ARG A 52 18.09 -1.67 -2.50
C ARG A 52 16.89 -1.32 -3.38
N TYR A 53 17.14 -0.88 -4.59
CA TYR A 53 16.18 -0.61 -5.66
C TYR A 53 16.85 -0.83 -7.00
N GLY A 54 16.07 -0.85 -8.06
CA GLY A 54 16.57 -0.79 -9.41
C GLY A 54 15.70 0.03 -10.34
N TYR A 55 16.22 0.33 -11.53
CA TYR A 55 15.40 0.92 -12.56
C TYR A 55 15.84 0.50 -13.97
N ALA A 56 14.90 0.61 -14.90
CA ALA A 56 15.14 0.47 -16.32
C ALA A 56 14.71 1.75 -17.04
N GLU A 57 15.53 2.24 -17.98
CA GLU A 57 15.30 3.54 -18.62
C GLU A 57 15.45 3.44 -20.14
N ILE A 58 14.57 4.12 -20.86
CA ILE A 58 14.60 4.24 -22.33
C ILE A 58 14.27 5.68 -22.75
N GLY A 59 14.73 6.10 -23.92
CA GLY A 59 14.60 7.48 -24.42
C GLY A 59 15.79 8.36 -24.03
N GLU A 60 15.72 9.62 -24.42
CA GLU A 60 16.76 10.63 -24.21
C GLU A 60 16.14 11.93 -23.68
N GLY A 61 16.96 12.83 -23.19
CA GLY A 61 16.50 14.15 -22.72
C GLY A 61 16.64 14.32 -21.22
N LYS A 62 16.24 15.49 -20.73
CA LYS A 62 16.40 15.89 -19.34
C LYS A 62 15.22 15.48 -18.44
N GLU A 63 14.01 15.56 -18.99
CA GLU A 63 12.81 15.19 -18.24
C GLU A 63 12.70 13.68 -18.14
N ILE A 64 12.25 13.22 -16.97
CA ILE A 64 12.06 11.81 -16.66
C ILE A 64 10.59 11.58 -16.32
N ILE A 65 9.92 10.75 -17.11
CA ILE A 65 8.60 10.21 -16.82
C ILE A 65 8.80 8.94 -15.99
N GLY A 66 8.35 8.95 -14.75
CA GLY A 66 8.47 7.81 -13.84
C GLY A 66 7.29 6.84 -13.95
N VAL A 67 7.59 5.55 -13.97
CA VAL A 67 6.63 4.50 -13.61
C VAL A 67 7.20 3.81 -12.40
N LEU A 68 6.53 3.97 -11.27
CA LEU A 68 7.00 3.53 -9.97
C LEU A 68 6.16 2.35 -9.48
N GLY A 69 6.77 1.26 -9.11
CA GLY A 69 6.09 0.11 -8.50
C GLY A 69 7.05 -0.81 -7.80
N HIS A 70 6.55 -1.94 -7.30
CA HIS A 70 7.32 -2.83 -6.45
C HIS A 70 7.36 -4.27 -6.97
N LEU A 71 8.32 -5.04 -6.48
CA LEU A 71 8.51 -6.45 -6.82
C LEU A 71 8.41 -7.37 -5.59
N ASP A 72 8.33 -6.80 -4.40
CA ASP A 72 7.96 -7.56 -3.21
C ASP A 72 6.46 -7.91 -3.24
N VAL A 73 6.09 -8.85 -2.43
CA VAL A 73 4.71 -9.34 -2.31
C VAL A 73 4.42 -9.71 -0.87
N VAL A 74 3.15 -9.61 -0.44
CA VAL A 74 2.72 -10.17 0.84
C VAL A 74 2.86 -11.69 0.84
N PRO A 75 2.98 -12.34 2.02
CA PRO A 75 2.93 -13.81 2.11
C PRO A 75 1.72 -14.39 1.40
N ALA A 76 1.87 -15.58 0.84
CA ALA A 76 0.79 -16.23 0.09
C ALA A 76 -0.50 -16.38 0.90
N GLY A 77 -0.39 -16.66 2.20
CA GLY A 77 -1.55 -16.95 3.03
C GLY A 77 -2.24 -18.27 2.68
N SER A 78 -3.53 -18.35 2.95
CA SER A 78 -4.37 -19.52 2.70
C SER A 78 -5.44 -19.25 1.61
N GLY A 79 -6.22 -20.26 1.27
CA GLY A 79 -7.35 -20.10 0.33
C GLY A 79 -6.96 -20.17 -1.15
N TRP A 80 -5.86 -20.87 -1.48
CA TRP A 80 -5.41 -21.08 -2.85
C TRP A 80 -5.90 -22.41 -3.42
N ASP A 81 -6.54 -22.37 -4.57
CA ASP A 81 -6.85 -23.53 -5.41
C ASP A 81 -5.69 -23.86 -6.37
N TYR A 82 -4.90 -22.84 -6.74
CA TYR A 82 -3.69 -22.95 -7.56
C TYR A 82 -2.46 -22.61 -6.72
N PRO A 83 -1.29 -23.24 -6.98
CA PRO A 83 -0.07 -22.88 -6.25
C PRO A 83 0.26 -21.38 -6.43
N PRO A 84 0.46 -20.61 -5.33
CA PRO A 84 0.54 -19.15 -5.38
C PRO A 84 1.70 -18.59 -6.21
N PHE A 85 2.76 -19.36 -6.40
CA PHE A 85 3.95 -18.96 -7.16
C PHE A 85 4.15 -19.79 -8.45
N ALA A 86 3.08 -20.41 -8.98
CA ALA A 86 3.18 -21.18 -10.23
C ALA A 86 2.84 -20.36 -11.49
N GLY A 87 2.14 -19.25 -11.36
CA GLY A 87 1.65 -18.48 -12.50
C GLY A 87 0.72 -19.32 -13.39
N THR A 88 -0.26 -19.98 -12.78
CA THR A 88 -1.14 -20.92 -13.47
C THR A 88 -2.11 -20.19 -14.38
N VAL A 89 -2.16 -20.56 -15.66
CA VAL A 89 -3.16 -20.04 -16.60
C VAL A 89 -4.32 -21.01 -16.67
N ASP A 90 -5.51 -20.57 -16.30
CA ASP A 90 -6.75 -21.32 -16.40
C ASP A 90 -7.92 -20.38 -16.70
N ASN A 91 -8.88 -20.84 -17.52
CA ASN A 91 -10.12 -20.12 -17.86
C ASN A 91 -9.91 -18.64 -18.26
N GLY A 92 -8.80 -18.32 -18.96
CA GLY A 92 -8.51 -16.94 -19.40
C GLY A 92 -7.97 -16.02 -18.31
N CYS A 93 -7.61 -16.57 -17.16
CA CYS A 93 -6.97 -15.88 -16.05
C CYS A 93 -5.56 -16.42 -15.81
N LEU A 94 -4.67 -15.57 -15.34
CA LEU A 94 -3.36 -15.94 -14.81
C LEU A 94 -3.41 -15.79 -13.28
N TYR A 95 -3.30 -16.91 -12.56
CA TYR A 95 -3.36 -16.97 -11.10
C TYR A 95 -1.96 -16.96 -10.50
N GLY A 96 -1.77 -16.17 -9.46
CA GLY A 96 -0.53 -16.14 -8.69
C GLY A 96 -0.40 -14.90 -7.84
N ARG A 97 0.33 -14.98 -6.73
CA ARG A 97 0.66 -13.84 -5.86
C ARG A 97 1.52 -12.84 -6.64
N GLY A 98 1.10 -11.56 -6.70
CA GLY A 98 1.76 -10.51 -7.45
C GLY A 98 1.24 -10.34 -8.88
N THR A 99 0.15 -11.01 -9.26
CA THR A 99 -0.46 -10.84 -10.59
C THR A 99 -1.13 -9.48 -10.74
N LEU A 100 -1.72 -8.95 -9.66
CA LEU A 100 -2.32 -7.61 -9.59
C LEU A 100 -1.43 -6.63 -8.82
N ASP A 101 -0.73 -7.11 -7.79
CA ASP A 101 -0.01 -6.28 -6.83
C ASP A 101 1.43 -6.80 -6.62
N ASP A 102 2.42 -6.18 -7.26
CA ASP A 102 2.43 -5.21 -8.37
C ASP A 102 3.33 -5.73 -9.52
N LYS A 103 3.84 -7.01 -9.41
CA LYS A 103 4.71 -7.63 -10.44
C LYS A 103 4.08 -7.64 -11.83
N GLY A 104 2.77 -7.95 -11.91
CA GLY A 104 2.04 -7.99 -13.17
C GLY A 104 1.97 -6.61 -13.82
N PRO A 105 1.40 -5.60 -13.17
CA PRO A 105 1.29 -4.23 -13.69
C PRO A 105 2.64 -3.61 -14.04
N MET A 106 3.67 -3.84 -13.22
CA MET A 106 5.03 -3.36 -13.53
C MET A 106 5.62 -4.04 -14.77
N LEU A 107 5.48 -5.34 -14.92
CA LEU A 107 5.92 -6.03 -16.13
C LEU A 107 5.15 -5.55 -17.37
N ILE A 108 3.84 -5.34 -17.24
CA ILE A 108 3.00 -4.79 -18.31
C ILE A 108 3.47 -3.39 -18.70
N SER A 109 3.84 -2.57 -17.72
CA SER A 109 4.41 -1.22 -17.94
C SER A 109 5.75 -1.26 -18.70
N VAL A 110 6.61 -2.24 -18.39
CA VAL A 110 7.85 -2.49 -19.17
C VAL A 110 7.54 -2.76 -20.64
N TYR A 111 6.57 -3.63 -20.91
CA TYR A 111 6.16 -3.93 -22.29
C TYR A 111 5.51 -2.74 -22.98
N ALA A 112 4.70 -1.95 -22.28
CA ALA A 112 4.09 -0.74 -22.80
C ALA A 112 5.15 0.30 -23.22
N ALA A 113 6.16 0.54 -22.36
CA ALA A 113 7.27 1.44 -22.66
C ALA A 113 8.13 0.96 -23.83
N ARG A 114 8.44 -0.34 -23.90
CA ARG A 114 9.15 -0.95 -25.03
C ARG A 114 8.39 -0.74 -26.35
N ASP A 115 7.09 -1.06 -26.37
CA ASP A 115 6.27 -0.95 -27.57
C ASP A 115 6.21 0.50 -28.06
N LEU A 116 6.10 1.46 -27.15
CA LEU A 116 6.13 2.87 -27.48
C LEU A 116 7.49 3.27 -28.10
N ALA A 117 8.59 2.83 -27.51
CA ALA A 117 9.93 3.10 -28.03
C ALA A 117 10.15 2.50 -29.41
N GLN A 118 9.69 1.28 -29.68
CA GLN A 118 9.73 0.66 -30.99
C GLN A 118 8.92 1.45 -32.02
N GLU A 119 7.72 1.87 -31.66
CA GLU A 119 6.88 2.68 -32.56
C GLU A 119 7.56 4.01 -32.92
N TYR A 120 8.22 4.69 -31.93
CA TYR A 120 8.96 5.92 -32.22
C TYR A 120 10.15 5.65 -33.16
N ALA A 121 10.89 4.58 -32.96
CA ALA A 121 12.00 4.18 -33.81
C ALA A 121 11.54 3.85 -35.24
N GLU A 122 10.46 3.10 -35.42
CA GLU A 122 9.86 2.79 -36.72
C GLU A 122 9.42 4.04 -37.49
N LYS A 123 8.93 5.05 -36.77
CA LYS A 123 8.56 6.35 -37.34
C LYS A 123 9.74 7.30 -37.53
N GLY A 124 10.95 6.89 -37.19
CA GLY A 124 12.15 7.74 -37.23
C GLY A 124 12.10 8.94 -36.31
N LYS A 125 11.31 8.85 -35.22
CA LYS A 125 11.16 9.90 -34.21
C LYS A 125 12.04 9.59 -33.00
N ALA A 126 12.64 10.61 -32.40
CA ALA A 126 13.32 10.49 -31.10
C ALA A 126 12.32 10.67 -29.96
N MET A 127 12.53 9.94 -28.86
CA MET A 127 11.88 10.20 -27.59
C MET A 127 12.69 11.30 -26.88
N ASN A 128 12.12 12.50 -26.76
CA ASN A 128 12.80 13.67 -26.19
C ASN A 128 12.79 13.74 -24.66
N LYS A 129 12.12 12.81 -24.02
CA LYS A 129 12.09 12.58 -22.57
C LYS A 129 12.44 11.12 -22.31
N ARG A 130 12.96 10.84 -21.12
CA ARG A 130 13.25 9.48 -20.68
C ARG A 130 12.03 8.88 -19.97
N ILE A 131 11.74 7.62 -20.22
CA ILE A 131 10.81 6.84 -19.42
C ILE A 131 11.65 5.97 -18.50
N ARG A 132 11.45 6.07 -17.20
CA ARG A 132 12.14 5.30 -16.15
C ARG A 132 11.15 4.48 -15.36
N LEU A 133 11.27 3.16 -15.46
CA LEU A 133 10.52 2.20 -14.66
C LEU A 133 11.35 1.90 -13.40
N ILE A 134 10.81 2.20 -12.24
CA ILE A 134 11.49 2.13 -10.93
C ILE A 134 10.91 0.94 -10.18
N PHE A 135 11.77 0.05 -9.74
CA PHE A 135 11.42 -1.21 -9.07
C PHE A 135 11.81 -1.14 -7.60
N GLY A 136 10.80 -0.95 -6.74
CA GLY A 136 10.92 -1.05 -5.30
C GLY A 136 10.83 -2.47 -4.79
N GLN A 137 11.09 -2.67 -3.51
CA GLN A 137 11.16 -3.98 -2.86
C GLN A 137 10.64 -4.00 -1.42
N THR A 138 10.06 -2.90 -0.92
CA THR A 138 9.59 -2.79 0.47
C THR A 138 8.26 -2.05 0.61
N GLU A 139 7.42 -2.06 -0.43
CA GLU A 139 6.10 -1.44 -0.39
C GLU A 139 5.22 -2.13 0.64
N GLU A 140 5.12 -3.44 0.55
CA GLU A 140 4.20 -4.29 1.29
C GLU A 140 4.48 -4.36 2.80
N ASN A 141 5.71 -4.09 3.22
CA ASN A 141 6.04 -4.04 4.64
C ASN A 141 5.96 -2.63 5.23
N GLY A 142 5.73 -1.60 4.41
CA GLY A 142 5.56 -0.21 4.81
C GLY A 142 6.85 0.51 5.22
N ASP A 143 8.02 -0.10 5.09
CA ASP A 143 9.30 0.51 5.50
C ASP A 143 9.82 1.54 4.51
N TRP A 144 9.63 1.30 3.21
CA TRP A 144 9.96 2.17 2.06
C TRP A 144 11.39 2.72 2.01
N TYR A 145 12.34 2.06 2.70
CA TYR A 145 13.76 2.44 2.69
C TYR A 145 14.39 2.41 1.30
N ASP A 146 13.84 1.60 0.39
CA ASP A 146 14.22 1.53 -1.01
C ASP A 146 13.91 2.84 -1.74
N MET A 147 12.72 3.41 -1.53
CA MET A 147 12.31 4.67 -2.15
C MET A 147 12.98 5.88 -1.50
N ASP A 148 13.21 5.87 -0.19
CA ASP A 148 14.02 6.88 0.46
C ASP A 148 15.44 6.91 -0.12
N ALA A 149 16.03 5.74 -0.36
CA ALA A 149 17.35 5.64 -1.00
C ALA A 149 17.30 6.14 -2.46
N TYR A 150 16.27 5.75 -3.23
CA TYR A 150 16.10 6.24 -4.61
C TYR A 150 16.01 7.78 -4.66
N VAL A 151 15.15 8.37 -3.85
CA VAL A 151 14.94 9.83 -3.82
C VAL A 151 16.20 10.59 -3.41
N ALA A 152 17.01 10.00 -2.52
CA ALA A 152 18.25 10.61 -2.06
C ALA A 152 19.41 10.52 -3.08
N GLU A 153 19.41 9.49 -3.94
CA GLU A 153 20.57 9.15 -4.77
C GLU A 153 20.39 9.42 -6.27
N GLU A 154 19.13 9.50 -6.74
CA GLU A 154 18.84 9.55 -8.17
C GLU A 154 18.34 10.93 -8.64
N GLU A 155 18.34 11.10 -9.96
CA GLU A 155 17.72 12.27 -10.60
C GLU A 155 16.23 12.33 -10.28
N LYS A 156 15.74 13.53 -10.03
CA LYS A 156 14.33 13.77 -9.72
C LYS A 156 13.43 13.40 -10.91
N ILE A 157 12.39 12.64 -10.64
CA ILE A 157 11.30 12.37 -11.58
C ILE A 157 10.51 13.66 -11.82
N SER A 158 10.22 13.99 -13.07
CA SER A 158 9.44 15.18 -13.42
C SER A 158 7.96 14.98 -13.11
N TYR A 159 7.41 13.84 -13.48
CA TYR A 159 6.05 13.38 -13.24
C TYR A 159 5.90 11.93 -13.69
N GLY A 160 4.80 11.28 -13.32
CA GLY A 160 4.55 9.90 -13.71
C GLY A 160 3.36 9.27 -13.01
N PHE A 161 3.37 7.95 -12.95
CA PHE A 161 2.34 7.19 -12.26
C PHE A 161 2.90 5.94 -11.58
N THR A 162 2.13 5.40 -10.64
CA THR A 162 2.31 4.03 -10.13
C THR A 162 1.15 3.17 -10.62
N PRO A 163 1.40 1.98 -11.19
CA PRO A 163 0.35 1.05 -11.62
C PRO A 163 -0.15 0.18 -10.48
N ASP A 164 -0.19 0.73 -9.28
CA ASP A 164 -0.53 0.11 -8.01
C ASP A 164 -1.68 0.88 -7.34
N GLY A 165 -2.91 0.60 -7.77
CA GLY A 165 -4.12 1.25 -7.27
C GLY A 165 -5.36 1.04 -8.15
N ASP A 166 -6.26 2.01 -8.17
CA ASP A 166 -7.55 1.91 -8.85
C ASP A 166 -7.67 2.84 -10.05
N PHE A 167 -8.35 2.39 -11.10
CA PHE A 167 -8.85 3.27 -12.14
C PHE A 167 -10.13 4.03 -11.69
N PRO A 168 -10.40 5.25 -12.27
CA PRO A 168 -9.67 5.88 -13.39
C PRO A 168 -8.34 6.51 -13.01
N ALA A 169 -8.13 6.92 -11.80
CA ALA A 169 -6.90 7.39 -11.16
C ALA A 169 -7.19 7.79 -9.71
N ILE A 170 -6.18 7.79 -8.84
CA ILE A 170 -6.31 8.25 -7.47
C ILE A 170 -5.69 9.64 -7.35
N TYR A 171 -6.51 10.63 -6.96
CA TYR A 171 -6.04 12.01 -6.80
C TYR A 171 -5.76 12.37 -5.34
N CYS A 172 -6.32 11.60 -4.41
CA CYS A 172 -6.18 11.86 -2.98
C CYS A 172 -6.04 10.56 -2.20
N GLU A 173 -5.02 10.49 -1.35
CA GLU A 173 -4.81 9.42 -0.38
C GLU A 173 -4.73 10.04 1.02
N LYS A 174 -5.43 9.46 1.99
CA LYS A 174 -5.30 9.89 3.39
C LYS A 174 -3.89 9.67 3.91
N GLY A 175 -3.44 10.52 4.81
CA GLY A 175 -2.25 10.24 5.58
C GLY A 175 -2.46 9.03 6.51
N ILE A 176 -1.38 8.32 6.81
CA ILE A 176 -1.39 7.13 7.65
C ILE A 176 -0.56 7.41 8.90
N LEU A 177 -1.15 7.17 10.06
CA LEU A 177 -0.50 7.30 11.35
C LEU A 177 -0.76 6.03 12.14
N VAL A 178 0.24 5.16 12.20
CA VAL A 178 0.23 3.99 13.07
C VAL A 178 1.00 4.31 14.34
N MET A 179 0.41 4.03 15.49
CA MET A 179 1.04 4.29 16.77
C MET A 179 0.70 3.23 17.80
N ASP A 180 1.67 2.99 18.68
CA ASP A 180 1.48 2.14 19.85
C ASP A 180 1.11 2.98 21.07
N TRP A 181 0.06 2.60 21.78
CA TRP A 181 -0.26 3.08 23.12
C TRP A 181 0.18 2.05 24.12
N VAL A 182 1.17 2.38 24.91
CA VAL A 182 1.85 1.43 25.81
C VAL A 182 1.66 1.86 27.26
N LEU A 183 1.28 0.94 28.12
CA LEU A 183 1.28 1.15 29.56
C LEU A 183 1.87 -0.08 30.28
N PRO A 184 2.37 0.09 31.55
CA PRO A 184 2.80 -1.04 32.35
C PRO A 184 1.66 -2.03 32.56
N GLN A 185 1.95 -3.33 32.47
CA GLN A 185 0.99 -4.40 32.70
C GLN A 185 0.49 -4.39 34.16
N ASN A 186 1.37 -4.13 35.10
CA ASN A 186 1.03 -4.07 36.54
C ASN A 186 -0.01 -2.96 36.79
N GLY A 187 -1.14 -3.35 37.35
CA GLY A 187 -2.28 -2.45 37.59
C GLY A 187 -3.20 -2.26 36.39
N SER A 188 -2.91 -2.86 35.24
CA SER A 188 -3.81 -2.82 34.08
C SER A 188 -5.07 -3.67 34.25
N GLY A 189 -5.00 -4.70 35.10
CA GLY A 189 -6.02 -5.72 35.29
C GLY A 189 -5.89 -6.91 34.35
N LEU A 190 -4.89 -6.91 33.42
CA LEU A 190 -4.63 -8.00 32.50
C LEU A 190 -3.34 -8.73 32.81
N ARG A 191 -3.38 -10.07 32.73
CA ARG A 191 -2.24 -10.99 32.92
C ARG A 191 -1.60 -11.36 31.60
N SER A 192 -2.40 -11.60 30.54
CA SER A 192 -1.96 -11.89 29.20
C SER A 192 -3.10 -11.57 28.24
N GLY A 193 -2.78 -11.39 26.96
CA GLY A 193 -3.81 -11.20 25.94
C GLY A 193 -3.23 -10.85 24.59
N GLU A 194 -4.02 -11.17 23.56
CA GLU A 194 -3.73 -10.85 22.19
C GLU A 194 -5.02 -10.60 21.40
N GLY A 195 -4.94 -9.76 20.41
CA GLY A 195 -6.01 -9.50 19.44
C GLY A 195 -5.43 -8.90 18.17
N GLY A 196 -6.04 -9.24 17.04
CA GLY A 196 -5.63 -8.76 15.72
C GLY A 196 -4.25 -9.22 15.25
N VAL A 197 -4.02 -9.14 13.96
CA VAL A 197 -2.81 -9.63 13.27
C VAL A 197 -1.98 -8.53 12.63
N ALA A 198 -2.63 -7.40 12.26
CA ALA A 198 -1.97 -6.26 11.63
C ALA A 198 -2.68 -4.93 12.00
N PRO A 199 -1.98 -3.79 12.02
CA PRO A 199 -2.56 -2.49 12.37
C PRO A 199 -3.72 -2.08 11.45
N ASN A 200 -3.59 -2.34 10.17
CA ASN A 200 -4.51 -1.96 9.10
C ASN A 200 -5.67 -2.94 8.86
N VAL A 201 -5.88 -3.87 9.78
CA VAL A 201 -6.99 -4.85 9.73
C VAL A 201 -7.88 -4.65 10.95
N VAL A 202 -9.21 -4.67 10.76
CA VAL A 202 -10.17 -4.74 11.86
C VAL A 202 -10.11 -6.15 12.47
N PRO A 203 -9.75 -6.30 13.75
CA PRO A 203 -9.60 -7.62 14.37
C PRO A 203 -10.92 -8.40 14.48
N ASP A 204 -10.89 -9.66 14.07
CA ASP A 204 -12.02 -10.61 14.20
C ASP A 204 -11.97 -11.46 15.47
N SER A 205 -10.85 -11.44 16.19
CA SER A 205 -10.65 -12.21 17.39
C SER A 205 -9.81 -11.43 18.42
N CYS A 206 -10.15 -11.62 19.69
CA CYS A 206 -9.37 -11.12 20.82
C CYS A 206 -9.52 -12.07 22.00
N SER A 207 -8.41 -12.47 22.63
CA SER A 207 -8.38 -13.28 23.82
C SER A 207 -7.55 -12.60 24.91
N VAL A 208 -8.02 -12.64 26.16
CA VAL A 208 -7.31 -12.08 27.30
C VAL A 208 -7.50 -12.95 28.56
N VAL A 209 -6.52 -12.89 29.45
CA VAL A 209 -6.62 -13.43 30.80
C VAL A 209 -6.42 -12.28 31.77
N THR A 210 -7.37 -12.08 32.69
CA THR A 210 -7.31 -11.07 33.74
C THR A 210 -6.37 -11.50 34.89
N GLU A 211 -5.98 -10.56 35.76
CA GLU A 211 -5.07 -10.82 36.89
C GLU A 211 -5.59 -11.90 37.82
N ASP A 212 -6.91 -12.03 37.98
CA ASP A 212 -7.55 -13.12 38.78
C ASP A 212 -7.54 -14.49 38.09
N GLY A 213 -6.99 -14.57 36.87
CA GLY A 213 -6.88 -15.80 36.10
C GLY A 213 -8.09 -16.16 35.26
N THR A 214 -9.10 -15.28 35.16
CA THR A 214 -10.28 -15.53 34.33
C THR A 214 -9.94 -15.25 32.86
N ALA A 215 -10.25 -16.20 31.99
CA ALA A 215 -10.06 -16.05 30.53
C ALA A 215 -11.34 -15.53 29.85
N TYR A 216 -11.16 -14.67 28.88
CA TYR A 216 -12.23 -14.10 28.04
C TYR A 216 -11.85 -14.17 26.57
N GLU A 217 -12.85 -14.40 25.73
CA GLU A 217 -12.74 -14.39 24.29
C GLU A 217 -13.81 -13.46 23.69
N ALA A 218 -13.46 -12.72 22.65
CA ALA A 218 -14.38 -11.91 21.87
C ALA A 218 -14.14 -12.16 20.39
N THR A 219 -15.20 -12.12 19.61
CA THR A 219 -15.17 -12.28 18.15
C THR A 219 -15.72 -11.04 17.48
N GLY A 220 -15.28 -10.81 16.26
CA GLY A 220 -15.72 -9.72 15.40
C GLY A 220 -15.85 -10.15 13.94
N THR A 221 -15.76 -9.19 13.05
CA THR A 221 -15.66 -9.41 11.60
C THR A 221 -14.56 -8.54 11.03
N THR A 222 -13.74 -9.11 10.16
CA THR A 222 -12.64 -8.38 9.53
C THR A 222 -13.13 -7.26 8.62
N GLY A 223 -12.28 -6.28 8.42
CA GLY A 223 -12.44 -5.19 7.49
C GLY A 223 -11.12 -4.47 7.33
N HIS A 224 -10.98 -3.62 6.33
CA HIS A 224 -9.80 -2.80 6.17
C HIS A 224 -9.78 -1.65 7.20
N GLY A 225 -8.64 -1.40 7.86
CA GLY A 225 -8.49 -0.38 8.91
C GLY A 225 -8.82 1.05 8.48
N SER A 226 -8.73 1.36 7.19
CA SER A 226 -9.16 2.66 6.64
C SER A 226 -10.69 2.84 6.57
N ALA A 227 -11.45 1.74 6.68
CA ALA A 227 -12.90 1.73 6.66
C ALA A 227 -13.46 0.84 7.80
N PRO A 228 -13.11 1.13 9.08
CA PRO A 228 -13.39 0.24 10.21
C PRO A 228 -14.88 0.03 10.46
N TRP A 229 -15.75 0.89 9.95
CA TRP A 229 -17.21 0.74 10.02
C TRP A 229 -17.76 -0.44 9.19
N ASN A 230 -16.94 -1.04 8.32
CA ASN A 230 -17.32 -2.23 7.53
C ASN A 230 -17.02 -3.54 8.29
N GLY A 231 -16.43 -3.47 9.47
CA GLY A 231 -16.11 -4.61 10.33
C GLY A 231 -16.71 -4.47 11.72
N VAL A 232 -16.43 -5.48 12.56
CA VAL A 232 -16.73 -5.47 13.99
C VAL A 232 -15.43 -5.74 14.73
N ASN A 233 -14.92 -4.75 15.47
CA ASN A 233 -13.61 -4.85 16.12
C ASN A 233 -13.70 -5.69 17.42
N ALA A 234 -13.06 -6.87 17.40
CA ALA A 234 -13.05 -7.79 18.53
C ALA A 234 -12.30 -7.23 19.76
N ILE A 235 -11.28 -6.38 19.58
CA ILE A 235 -10.58 -5.71 20.68
C ILE A 235 -11.55 -4.73 21.37
N THR A 236 -12.28 -3.92 20.62
CA THR A 236 -13.28 -3.00 21.16
C THR A 236 -14.39 -3.76 21.92
N ALA A 237 -14.88 -4.88 21.34
CA ALA A 237 -15.87 -5.73 21.98
C ALA A 237 -15.34 -6.31 23.31
N MET A 238 -14.09 -6.77 23.34
CA MET A 238 -13.41 -7.26 24.54
C MET A 238 -13.27 -6.15 25.59
N MET A 239 -12.80 -4.96 25.20
CA MET A 239 -12.62 -3.85 26.14
C MET A 239 -13.95 -3.39 26.73
N LYS A 240 -15.03 -3.36 25.93
CA LYS A 240 -16.38 -3.08 26.43
C LYS A 240 -16.83 -4.06 27.50
N LEU A 241 -16.69 -5.37 27.26
CA LEU A 241 -16.99 -6.43 28.20
C LEU A 241 -16.20 -6.29 29.52
N LEU A 242 -14.91 -6.01 29.41
CA LEU A 242 -14.01 -5.90 30.57
C LEU A 242 -14.21 -4.58 31.34
N ALA A 243 -14.62 -3.50 30.70
CA ALA A 243 -14.94 -2.23 31.36
C ALA A 243 -16.16 -2.37 32.30
N GLU A 244 -17.17 -3.17 31.91
CA GLU A 244 -18.31 -3.52 32.77
C GLU A 244 -17.86 -4.29 34.02
N LYS A 245 -16.73 -5.00 33.94
CA LYS A 245 -16.10 -5.74 35.06
C LYS A 245 -15.11 -4.89 35.86
N ASN A 246 -15.04 -3.59 35.58
CA ASN A 246 -14.15 -2.63 36.21
C ASN A 246 -12.64 -2.88 35.99
N ILE A 247 -12.24 -3.54 34.91
CA ILE A 247 -10.84 -3.71 34.56
C ILE A 247 -10.25 -2.33 34.15
N PRO A 248 -9.15 -1.90 34.79
CA PRO A 248 -8.66 -0.51 34.62
C PRO A 248 -8.31 -0.13 33.18
N VAL A 249 -7.52 -0.96 32.48
CA VAL A 249 -7.12 -0.68 31.10
C VAL A 249 -8.32 -0.65 30.15
N ALA A 250 -9.31 -1.48 30.38
CA ALA A 250 -10.52 -1.52 29.56
C ALA A 250 -11.37 -0.24 29.74
N LYS A 251 -11.46 0.30 30.98
CA LYS A 251 -12.10 1.61 31.22
C LYS A 251 -11.36 2.72 30.51
N ALA A 252 -10.02 2.71 30.56
CA ALA A 252 -9.20 3.69 29.88
C ALA A 252 -9.40 3.63 28.35
N TYR A 253 -9.38 2.41 27.78
CA TYR A 253 -9.66 2.22 26.36
C TYR A 253 -11.06 2.75 25.97
N MET A 254 -12.10 2.39 26.73
CA MET A 254 -13.46 2.83 26.42
C MET A 254 -13.65 4.35 26.55
N ALA A 255 -12.88 5.02 27.42
CA ALA A 255 -12.89 6.47 27.54
C ALA A 255 -12.12 7.19 26.40
N LEU A 256 -11.15 6.51 25.75
CA LEU A 256 -10.32 7.05 24.68
C LEU A 256 -10.87 6.72 23.29
N MET A 257 -11.35 5.50 23.12
CA MET A 257 -11.79 4.97 21.81
C MET A 257 -13.30 4.72 21.79
N GLY A 258 -13.86 4.17 22.89
CA GLY A 258 -15.24 3.72 22.90
C GLY A 258 -15.54 2.74 21.77
N GLU A 259 -16.68 2.93 21.14
CA GLU A 259 -17.06 2.29 19.87
C GLU A 259 -16.92 3.28 18.69
N ASP A 260 -16.27 4.41 18.94
CA ASP A 260 -16.04 5.45 17.94
C ASP A 260 -14.91 5.07 16.99
N VAL A 261 -15.17 5.21 15.71
CA VAL A 261 -14.20 4.94 14.65
C VAL A 261 -13.77 6.22 13.92
N TYR A 262 -14.14 7.39 14.45
CA TYR A 262 -13.88 8.69 13.82
C TYR A 262 -13.05 9.64 14.65
N GLY A 263 -12.62 9.21 15.86
CA GLY A 263 -11.75 9.98 16.75
C GLY A 263 -12.44 11.08 17.53
N GLU A 264 -13.75 11.00 17.72
CA GLU A 264 -14.55 11.95 18.52
C GLU A 264 -14.07 11.95 19.99
N GLU A 265 -13.96 10.75 20.60
CA GLU A 265 -13.55 10.61 22.00
C GLU A 265 -12.07 11.03 22.21
N LEU A 266 -11.22 10.84 21.20
CA LEU A 266 -9.82 11.29 21.22
C LEU A 266 -9.67 12.81 20.99
N GLY A 267 -10.74 13.50 20.58
CA GLY A 267 -10.70 14.92 20.24
C GLY A 267 -9.95 15.23 18.94
N ILE A 268 -9.87 14.27 18.01
CA ILE A 268 -9.17 14.38 16.71
C ILE A 268 -10.11 14.28 15.52
N ALA A 269 -11.41 14.14 15.74
CA ALA A 269 -12.39 14.03 14.67
C ALA A 269 -12.31 15.22 13.72
N CYS A 270 -12.12 14.93 12.45
CA CYS A 270 -12.04 15.92 11.39
C CYS A 270 -12.45 15.31 10.05
N ALA A 271 -12.67 16.16 9.06
CA ALA A 271 -13.03 15.73 7.70
C ALA A 271 -12.58 16.77 6.68
N SER A 272 -12.20 16.32 5.50
CA SER A 272 -12.01 17.17 4.33
C SER A 272 -13.09 16.93 3.27
N ALA A 273 -13.18 17.86 2.34
CA ALA A 273 -14.07 17.70 1.17
C ALA A 273 -13.55 16.66 0.17
N ALA A 274 -12.25 16.40 0.17
CA ALA A 274 -11.61 15.48 -0.77
C ALA A 274 -11.59 14.04 -0.26
N SER A 275 -11.04 13.78 0.93
CA SER A 275 -10.85 12.42 1.46
C SER A 275 -11.88 12.00 2.52
N GLY A 276 -12.81 12.90 2.92
CA GLY A 276 -13.84 12.60 3.90
C GLY A 276 -13.33 12.58 5.34
N ARG A 277 -13.99 11.80 6.21
CA ARG A 277 -13.72 11.77 7.66
C ARG A 277 -12.43 11.02 7.98
N LEU A 278 -11.74 11.45 9.04
CA LEU A 278 -10.71 10.66 9.71
C LEU A 278 -11.28 9.31 10.18
N SER A 279 -10.46 8.25 10.16
CA SER A 279 -10.83 6.96 10.73
C SER A 279 -9.79 6.47 11.73
N VAL A 280 -10.24 5.71 12.73
CA VAL A 280 -9.44 5.13 13.81
C VAL A 280 -9.76 3.65 13.94
N ASN A 281 -8.75 2.79 13.92
CA ASN A 281 -8.85 1.35 14.12
C ASN A 281 -7.86 0.89 15.19
N ALA A 282 -8.32 0.24 16.24
CA ALA A 282 -7.44 -0.51 17.14
C ALA A 282 -7.12 -1.86 16.47
N GLY A 283 -6.02 -1.91 15.70
CA GLY A 283 -5.69 -3.08 14.89
C GLY A 283 -5.08 -4.23 15.68
N MET A 284 -4.34 -3.94 16.76
CA MET A 284 -3.70 -4.99 17.56
C MET A 284 -3.75 -4.72 19.06
N LEU A 285 -3.84 -5.78 19.84
CA LEU A 285 -3.60 -5.82 21.28
C LEU A 285 -2.52 -6.85 21.57
N ARG A 286 -1.53 -6.50 22.40
CA ARG A 286 -0.53 -7.41 22.95
C ARG A 286 -0.34 -7.13 24.43
N VAL A 287 -0.40 -8.19 25.26
CA VAL A 287 -0.12 -8.14 26.69
C VAL A 287 1.05 -9.08 26.97
N GLU A 288 2.25 -8.53 26.94
CA GLU A 288 3.51 -9.26 27.01
C GLU A 288 4.64 -8.37 27.52
N ASN A 289 5.73 -8.97 27.97
CA ASN A 289 6.95 -8.24 28.39
C ASN A 289 6.66 -7.12 29.40
N ASP A 290 5.81 -7.38 30.38
CA ASP A 290 5.35 -6.46 31.43
C ASP A 290 4.64 -5.20 30.90
N THR A 291 4.12 -5.24 29.66
CA THR A 291 3.38 -4.14 29.04
C THR A 291 2.03 -4.58 28.47
N VAL A 292 1.11 -3.63 28.41
CA VAL A 292 -0.10 -3.70 27.58
C VAL A 292 0.09 -2.70 26.44
N ARG A 293 -0.04 -3.17 25.21
CA ARG A 293 0.13 -2.39 23.99
C ARG A 293 -1.09 -2.49 23.10
N PHE A 294 -1.65 -1.34 22.75
CA PHE A 294 -2.61 -1.22 21.65
C PHE A 294 -1.91 -0.58 20.47
N THR A 295 -1.95 -1.23 19.29
CA THR A 295 -1.50 -0.61 18.03
C THR A 295 -2.72 -0.06 17.32
N VAL A 296 -2.71 1.25 17.07
CA VAL A 296 -3.82 2.02 16.52
C VAL A 296 -3.44 2.57 15.15
N ASP A 297 -4.26 2.29 14.14
CA ASP A 297 -4.14 2.82 12.78
C ASP A 297 -5.13 3.98 12.59
N ILE A 298 -4.61 5.14 12.26
CA ILE A 298 -5.38 6.36 12.04
C ILE A 298 -5.17 6.83 10.60
N ARG A 299 -6.27 7.03 9.88
CA ARG A 299 -6.24 7.59 8.53
C ARG A 299 -6.78 9.01 8.57
N TYR A 300 -5.90 9.98 8.37
CA TYR A 300 -6.21 11.39 8.51
C TYR A 300 -6.35 12.11 7.16
N PRO A 301 -7.27 13.10 7.05
CA PRO A 301 -7.45 13.85 5.80
C PRO A 301 -6.19 14.61 5.37
N GLU A 302 -6.11 14.88 4.08
CA GLU A 302 -4.96 15.49 3.40
C GLU A 302 -4.64 16.93 3.87
N ASP A 303 -5.62 17.63 4.43
CA ASP A 303 -5.49 19.03 4.89
C ASP A 303 -5.14 19.14 6.38
N GLN A 304 -4.89 18.01 7.06
CA GLN A 304 -4.62 18.01 8.50
C GLN A 304 -3.13 18.13 8.82
N ASN A 305 -2.84 18.80 9.92
CA ASN A 305 -1.50 18.82 10.50
C ASN A 305 -1.31 17.60 11.41
N VAL A 306 -0.51 16.66 10.97
CA VAL A 306 -0.29 15.38 11.68
C VAL A 306 0.41 15.56 13.02
N ASP A 307 1.32 16.53 13.17
CA ASP A 307 2.00 16.79 14.44
C ASP A 307 1.02 17.27 15.51
N ALA A 308 0.06 18.11 15.10
CA ALA A 308 -1.01 18.55 15.99
C ALA A 308 -1.95 17.39 16.40
N LEU A 309 -2.25 16.47 15.48
CA LEU A 309 -3.01 15.25 15.79
C LEU A 309 -2.26 14.38 16.80
N VAL A 310 -0.98 14.09 16.53
CA VAL A 310 -0.12 13.30 17.42
C VAL A 310 -0.06 13.91 18.83
N GLU A 311 0.13 15.22 18.93
CA GLU A 311 0.21 15.92 20.23
C GLU A 311 -1.12 15.86 20.97
N THR A 312 -2.25 15.96 20.27
CA THR A 312 -3.59 15.85 20.86
C THR A 312 -3.80 14.44 21.43
N ILE A 313 -3.44 13.39 20.65
CA ILE A 313 -3.56 12.01 21.10
C ILE A 313 -2.63 11.75 22.29
N ARG A 314 -1.36 12.20 22.25
CA ARG A 314 -0.41 12.05 23.37
C ARG A 314 -0.97 12.59 24.66
N ARG A 315 -1.56 13.77 24.62
CA ARG A 315 -2.19 14.39 25.80
C ARG A 315 -3.39 13.60 26.29
N ALA A 316 -4.24 13.12 25.39
CA ALA A 316 -5.43 12.35 25.76
C ALA A 316 -5.06 11.03 26.43
N VAL A 317 -4.15 10.26 25.84
CA VAL A 317 -3.78 8.92 26.34
C VAL A 317 -2.95 9.00 27.64
N ALA A 318 -2.14 10.06 27.81
CA ALA A 318 -1.33 10.27 29.03
C ALA A 318 -2.19 10.42 30.30
N VAL A 319 -3.42 10.92 30.19
CA VAL A 319 -4.36 11.00 31.33
C VAL A 319 -4.63 9.63 31.95
N TYR A 320 -4.55 8.57 31.14
CA TYR A 320 -4.77 7.19 31.53
C TYR A 320 -3.48 6.38 31.73
N GLY A 321 -2.32 7.05 31.70
CA GLY A 321 -1.02 6.44 31.95
C GLY A 321 -0.40 5.76 30.72
N PHE A 322 -0.96 5.93 29.53
CA PHE A 322 -0.32 5.45 28.30
C PHE A 322 0.80 6.38 27.85
N GLU A 323 1.84 5.78 27.30
CA GLU A 323 2.92 6.45 26.56
C GLU A 323 2.86 6.07 25.08
N ILE A 324 3.24 7.00 24.21
CA ILE A 324 3.36 6.75 22.77
C ILE A 324 4.84 6.87 22.40
N PRO A 325 5.50 5.78 21.96
CA PRO A 325 6.84 5.82 21.38
C PRO A 325 6.95 6.78 20.19
N PRO A 326 8.15 7.06 19.68
CA PRO A 326 8.31 7.82 18.43
C PRO A 326 7.45 7.23 17.31
N VAL A 327 6.80 8.09 16.53
CA VAL A 327 5.92 7.71 15.43
C VAL A 327 6.47 8.25 14.11
N HIS A 328 6.21 7.54 13.03
CA HIS A 328 6.61 7.92 11.67
C HIS A 328 5.38 8.01 10.77
N PRO A 329 4.70 9.18 10.74
CA PRO A 329 3.52 9.34 9.93
C PRO A 329 3.87 9.29 8.43
N MET A 330 3.05 8.60 7.65
CA MET A 330 3.10 8.70 6.21
C MET A 330 2.26 9.91 5.76
N ARG A 331 2.84 10.76 4.92
CA ARG A 331 2.17 11.95 4.40
C ARG A 331 0.97 11.59 3.52
N PRO A 332 -0.10 12.40 3.48
CA PRO A 332 -1.17 12.24 2.52
C PRO A 332 -0.71 12.62 1.10
N VAL A 333 -1.47 12.18 0.10
CA VAL A 333 -1.36 12.64 -1.28
C VAL A 333 -2.58 13.49 -1.62
N TYR A 334 -2.35 14.64 -2.25
CA TYR A 334 -3.42 15.46 -2.83
C TYR A 334 -2.93 16.09 -4.13
N LEU A 335 -3.60 15.76 -5.23
CA LEU A 335 -3.24 16.19 -6.57
C LEU A 335 -4.42 16.92 -7.22
N ASP A 336 -4.11 17.94 -8.02
CA ASP A 336 -5.16 18.64 -8.77
C ASP A 336 -5.77 17.74 -9.84
N LYS A 337 -7.05 17.44 -9.72
CA LYS A 337 -7.81 16.68 -10.72
C LYS A 337 -7.72 17.28 -12.12
N LYS A 338 -7.52 18.59 -12.23
CA LYS A 338 -7.38 19.32 -13.50
C LYS A 338 -5.93 19.49 -13.95
N GLY A 339 -4.99 19.00 -13.14
CA GLY A 339 -3.56 19.05 -13.46
C GLY A 339 -3.24 18.33 -14.78
N ALA A 340 -2.27 18.85 -15.52
CA ALA A 340 -1.96 18.35 -16.88
C ALA A 340 -1.66 16.85 -16.88
N VAL A 341 -0.85 16.35 -15.94
CA VAL A 341 -0.49 14.91 -15.82
C VAL A 341 -1.76 14.07 -15.60
N MET A 342 -2.59 14.45 -14.64
CA MET A 342 -3.86 13.77 -14.35
C MET A 342 -4.74 13.67 -15.59
N GLN A 343 -4.89 14.77 -16.32
CA GLN A 343 -5.74 14.79 -17.51
C GLN A 343 -5.20 13.91 -18.65
N GLN A 344 -3.88 13.76 -18.78
CA GLN A 344 -3.27 12.87 -19.78
C GLN A 344 -3.48 11.39 -19.41
N LEU A 345 -3.38 11.05 -18.15
CA LEU A 345 -3.67 9.70 -17.68
C LEU A 345 -5.15 9.36 -17.86
N LEU A 346 -6.05 10.23 -17.41
CA LEU A 346 -7.50 10.07 -17.61
C LEU A 346 -7.87 9.93 -19.07
N LYS A 347 -7.22 10.70 -19.96
CA LYS A 347 -7.43 10.57 -21.40
C LYS A 347 -7.11 9.17 -21.89
N ALA A 348 -5.95 8.61 -21.52
CA ALA A 348 -5.55 7.26 -21.93
C ALA A 348 -6.55 6.20 -21.44
N TYR A 349 -7.00 6.31 -20.19
CA TYR A 349 -8.01 5.39 -19.63
C TYR A 349 -9.36 5.50 -20.33
N ARG A 350 -9.86 6.74 -20.50
CA ARG A 350 -11.18 7.01 -21.12
C ARG A 350 -11.24 6.61 -22.59
N ASP A 351 -10.15 6.83 -23.33
CA ASP A 351 -10.07 6.45 -24.74
C ASP A 351 -10.13 4.92 -24.93
N GLU A 352 -9.57 4.13 -24.02
CA GLU A 352 -9.60 2.67 -24.07
C GLU A 352 -10.92 2.07 -23.51
N THR A 353 -11.48 2.67 -22.47
CA THR A 353 -12.60 2.07 -21.72
C THR A 353 -13.96 2.67 -22.02
N GLY A 354 -13.99 3.93 -22.45
CA GLY A 354 -15.24 4.72 -22.55
C GLY A 354 -15.81 5.17 -21.21
N ASP A 355 -15.18 4.79 -20.09
CA ASP A 355 -15.60 5.21 -18.75
C ASP A 355 -15.16 6.66 -18.47
N LEU A 356 -16.12 7.52 -18.11
CA LEU A 356 -15.92 8.93 -17.82
C LEU A 356 -15.91 9.24 -16.31
N SER A 357 -15.75 8.24 -15.47
CA SER A 357 -15.70 8.40 -14.01
C SER A 357 -14.64 9.42 -13.59
N GLU A 358 -14.91 10.07 -12.46
CA GLU A 358 -13.98 11.03 -11.86
C GLU A 358 -12.90 10.31 -11.05
N PRO A 359 -11.71 10.92 -10.90
CA PRO A 359 -10.64 10.40 -10.03
C PRO A 359 -11.10 10.17 -8.60
N LEU A 360 -10.53 9.16 -7.96
CA LEU A 360 -10.91 8.64 -6.65
C LEU A 360 -10.09 9.28 -5.52
N ALA A 361 -10.70 9.34 -4.34
CA ALA A 361 -10.02 9.53 -3.07
C ALA A 361 -10.10 8.24 -2.27
N ILE A 362 -8.99 7.78 -1.71
CA ILE A 362 -8.89 6.53 -0.98
C ILE A 362 -8.36 6.72 0.44
N GLY A 363 -8.68 5.77 1.30
CA GLY A 363 -8.12 5.70 2.66
C GLY A 363 -6.81 4.93 2.76
N GLY A 364 -6.42 4.22 1.68
CA GLY A 364 -5.18 3.48 1.55
C GLY A 364 -3.99 4.36 1.20
N GLY A 365 -2.89 3.71 0.83
CA GLY A 365 -1.67 4.37 0.38
C GLY A 365 -0.95 3.50 -0.62
N THR A 366 -0.28 4.15 -1.54
CA THR A 366 0.51 3.53 -2.61
C THR A 366 1.88 4.20 -2.68
N TYR A 367 2.79 3.68 -3.46
CA TYR A 367 4.06 4.35 -3.74
C TYR A 367 3.91 5.76 -4.34
N ALA A 368 2.74 6.19 -4.80
CA ALA A 368 2.52 7.57 -5.24
C ALA A 368 2.97 8.61 -4.21
N ARG A 369 2.89 8.28 -2.91
CA ARG A 369 3.34 9.19 -1.84
C ARG A 369 4.86 9.26 -1.63
N ALA A 370 5.63 8.34 -2.20
CA ALA A 370 7.09 8.37 -2.09
C ALA A 370 7.71 9.55 -2.84
N MET A 371 7.08 9.99 -3.92
CA MET A 371 7.58 11.08 -4.77
C MET A 371 6.48 12.08 -5.12
N ASP A 372 6.88 13.34 -5.33
CA ASP A 372 5.95 14.35 -5.84
C ASP A 372 5.56 14.04 -7.28
N HIS A 373 4.34 14.41 -7.67
CA HIS A 373 3.83 14.30 -9.04
C HIS A 373 3.69 12.88 -9.60
N ILE A 374 3.64 11.87 -8.73
CA ILE A 374 3.26 10.50 -9.09
C ILE A 374 1.77 10.29 -8.78
N ILE A 375 1.04 9.71 -9.71
CA ILE A 375 -0.40 9.45 -9.62
C ILE A 375 -0.61 7.94 -9.60
N ALA A 376 -1.39 7.40 -8.65
CA ALA A 376 -1.79 6.01 -8.72
C ALA A 376 -2.83 5.80 -9.83
N PHE A 377 -2.58 4.84 -10.74
CA PHE A 377 -3.28 4.70 -12.02
C PHE A 377 -3.41 3.23 -12.45
N GLY A 378 -4.48 2.59 -12.03
CA GLY A 378 -4.70 1.15 -12.21
C GLY A 378 -3.80 0.29 -11.30
N PRO A 379 -3.90 -1.07 -11.38
CA PRO A 379 -4.50 -1.85 -12.46
C PRO A 379 -6.00 -2.16 -12.32
N ASN A 380 -6.63 -1.86 -11.18
CA ASN A 380 -7.96 -2.33 -10.86
C ASN A 380 -9.03 -1.57 -11.63
N PHE A 381 -9.86 -2.30 -12.38
CA PHE A 381 -10.99 -1.73 -13.11
C PHE A 381 -12.24 -1.63 -12.23
N PRO A 382 -13.02 -0.54 -12.33
CA PRO A 382 -14.27 -0.39 -11.59
C PRO A 382 -15.24 -1.56 -11.84
N GLY A 383 -15.78 -2.11 -10.74
CA GLY A 383 -16.76 -3.19 -10.81
C GLY A 383 -16.20 -4.59 -11.04
N GLU A 384 -14.88 -4.73 -11.19
CA GLU A 384 -14.22 -6.03 -11.22
C GLU A 384 -13.84 -6.48 -9.78
N GLU A 385 -13.72 -7.79 -9.58
CA GLU A 385 -13.32 -8.34 -8.29
C GLU A 385 -11.84 -8.05 -8.05
N ASN A 386 -11.53 -7.40 -6.93
CA ASN A 386 -10.17 -7.22 -6.46
C ASN A 386 -9.80 -8.35 -5.49
N ARG A 387 -8.72 -9.10 -5.79
CA ARG A 387 -8.18 -10.17 -4.96
C ARG A 387 -6.75 -9.92 -4.49
N GLU A 388 -6.32 -8.69 -4.50
CA GLU A 388 -5.05 -8.31 -3.87
C GLU A 388 -5.00 -8.81 -2.42
N HIS A 389 -3.85 -9.32 -2.00
CA HIS A 389 -3.61 -9.88 -0.66
C HIS A 389 -4.46 -11.11 -0.28
N GLN A 390 -5.27 -11.66 -1.19
CA GLN A 390 -6.13 -12.82 -0.96
C GLN A 390 -5.61 -14.07 -1.68
N GLY A 391 -6.11 -15.24 -1.27
CA GLY A 391 -5.91 -16.46 -2.04
C GLY A 391 -6.58 -16.38 -3.40
N ASN A 392 -6.01 -17.07 -4.39
CA ASN A 392 -6.45 -17.01 -5.79
C ASN A 392 -6.41 -15.62 -6.41
N GLU A 393 -5.43 -14.79 -6.04
CA GLU A 393 -5.12 -13.57 -6.76
C GLU A 393 -4.89 -13.88 -8.24
N TYR A 394 -5.49 -13.07 -9.12
CA TYR A 394 -5.41 -13.30 -10.56
C TYR A 394 -5.55 -12.01 -11.36
N ILE A 395 -5.03 -12.05 -12.58
CA ILE A 395 -5.33 -11.06 -13.62
C ILE A 395 -5.89 -11.77 -14.85
N THR A 396 -6.94 -11.21 -15.47
CA THR A 396 -7.43 -11.80 -16.74
C THR A 396 -6.46 -11.47 -17.87
N LEU A 397 -6.29 -12.41 -18.80
CA LEU A 397 -5.44 -12.19 -19.98
C LEU A 397 -5.95 -11.00 -20.81
N ASN A 398 -7.26 -10.75 -20.80
CA ASN A 398 -7.86 -9.58 -21.43
C ASN A 398 -7.42 -8.28 -20.75
N ASN A 399 -7.42 -8.23 -19.40
CA ASN A 399 -7.00 -7.05 -18.67
C ASN A 399 -5.49 -6.80 -18.83
N MET A 400 -4.66 -7.83 -18.93
CA MET A 400 -3.23 -7.64 -19.25
C MET A 400 -3.04 -6.88 -20.57
N GLU A 401 -3.82 -7.19 -21.61
CA GLU A 401 -3.72 -6.48 -22.89
C GLU A 401 -4.38 -5.09 -22.85
N ARG A 402 -5.47 -4.92 -22.08
CA ARG A 402 -6.08 -3.59 -21.84
C ARG A 402 -5.12 -2.67 -21.09
N LEU A 403 -4.51 -3.14 -20.01
CA LEU A 403 -3.49 -2.40 -19.25
C LEU A 403 -2.31 -1.99 -20.12
N ARG A 404 -1.80 -2.93 -20.93
CA ARG A 404 -0.69 -2.64 -21.84
C ARG A 404 -1.03 -1.52 -22.83
N ARG A 405 -2.27 -1.47 -23.36
CA ARG A 405 -2.73 -0.37 -24.23
C ARG A 405 -2.87 0.93 -23.45
N ILE A 406 -3.52 0.90 -22.27
CA ILE A 406 -3.71 2.09 -21.42
C ILE A 406 -2.35 2.69 -21.03
N TYR A 407 -1.43 1.88 -20.52
CA TYR A 407 -0.12 2.36 -20.07
C TYR A 407 0.72 2.87 -21.23
N ARG A 408 0.66 2.23 -22.42
CA ARG A 408 1.33 2.75 -23.62
C ARG A 408 0.80 4.12 -24.02
N GLU A 409 -0.52 4.31 -24.05
CA GLU A 409 -1.13 5.61 -24.37
C GLU A 409 -0.87 6.66 -23.29
N ALA A 410 -0.90 6.26 -22.00
CA ALA A 410 -0.53 7.13 -20.89
C ALA A 410 0.91 7.65 -21.06
N LEU A 411 1.87 6.75 -21.30
CA LEU A 411 3.26 7.10 -21.52
C LEU A 411 3.43 8.00 -22.77
N ARG A 412 2.69 7.72 -23.86
CA ARG A 412 2.67 8.56 -25.05
C ARG A 412 2.19 9.98 -24.74
N ASN A 413 1.04 10.09 -24.09
CA ASN A 413 0.46 11.38 -23.72
C ASN A 413 1.43 12.19 -22.85
N LEU A 414 2.08 11.56 -21.85
CA LEU A 414 3.08 12.20 -21.00
C LEU A 414 4.35 12.59 -21.76
N LEU A 415 4.79 11.76 -22.71
CA LEU A 415 5.95 12.05 -23.54
C LEU A 415 5.72 13.29 -24.46
N GLU A 416 4.49 13.44 -24.96
CA GLU A 416 4.09 14.51 -25.86
C GLU A 416 3.62 15.79 -25.14
N MET A 417 3.54 15.80 -23.81
CA MET A 417 3.30 17.03 -23.03
C MET A 417 4.41 18.04 -23.29
N ALA A 418 4.01 19.33 -23.41
CA ALA A 418 4.93 20.44 -23.62
C ALA A 418 5.75 20.77 -22.38
#